data_3a2f43c0042bae1cb26fc950c43f8910
#
_entry.id   3a2f43c0042bae1cb26fc950c43f8910
#
_cell.length_a   1.000
_cell.length_b   1.000
_cell.length_c   1.000
_cell.angle_alpha   90.00
_cell.angle_beta   90.00
_cell.angle_gamma   90.00
#
_symmetry.space_group_name_H-M   'P 1'
#
loop_
_entity.id
_entity.type
_entity.pdbx_description
1 polymer ?
#
loop_
_entity_poly.entity_id
_entity_poly.type
_entity_poly.pdbx_seq_one_letter_code
_entity_poly.pdbx_strand_id
1 'polypeptide(L)'
;MTGLLPIDFLSMTNLKTVRPFKIPESVLVVIHTPDLDVLLIERTDHPGFWQSVTGSKDMLQEDLRLTAQREVLEETGITAPASHFIDWSVSNIYDIYPAWRHRYPPGVTRNTEHVFSVCVPSQTQIVLSPAEHTAYQWLPYRAAADACYSPSNAEAILMLPRFMT
;
A
#
# COMPACT_ATOMS: atom_id res chain seq x y z
N MET A 1 -13.15 -63.58 12.09
CA MET A 1 -14.00 -62.37 12.21
C MET A 1 -13.18 -61.29 12.83
N THR A 2 -12.61 -60.45 12.01
CA THR A 2 -11.72 -59.35 12.40
C THR A 2 -12.46 -58.04 12.11
N GLY A 3 -12.96 -57.41 13.19
CA GLY A 3 -13.60 -56.14 13.10
C GLY A 3 -12.59 -55.02 12.90
N LEU A 4 -12.66 -54.32 11.78
CA LEU A 4 -12.02 -53.04 11.59
C LEU A 4 -12.77 -51.97 12.37
N LEU A 5 -12.11 -51.26 13.29
CA LEU A 5 -12.58 -50.05 13.91
C LEU A 5 -12.55 -48.90 12.89
N PRO A 6 -13.55 -48.01 12.89
CA PRO A 6 -13.55 -46.86 12.02
C PRO A 6 -12.50 -45.84 12.46
N ILE A 7 -11.72 -45.36 11.50
CA ILE A 7 -10.77 -44.26 11.70
C ILE A 7 -11.62 -43.00 11.93
N ASP A 8 -11.53 -42.41 13.10
CA ASP A 8 -12.11 -41.13 13.45
C ASP A 8 -11.51 -40.02 12.57
N PHE A 9 -12.32 -39.56 11.61
CA PHE A 9 -12.04 -38.43 10.73
C PHE A 9 -12.48 -37.11 11.39
N LEU A 10 -12.08 -36.89 12.64
CA LEU A 10 -12.46 -35.69 13.39
C LEU A 10 -11.22 -35.11 14.09
N SER A 11 -10.36 -34.46 13.34
CA SER A 11 -9.55 -33.33 13.84
C SER A 11 -8.84 -32.59 12.71
N MET A 12 -9.57 -32.08 11.74
CA MET A 12 -9.07 -30.92 11.00
C MET A 12 -9.32 -29.69 11.86
N THR A 13 -8.55 -29.58 12.93
CA THR A 13 -8.45 -28.36 13.73
C THR A 13 -8.04 -27.20 12.85
N ASN A 14 -8.89 -26.20 12.83
CA ASN A 14 -8.71 -24.80 12.50
C ASN A 14 -7.21 -24.38 12.54
N LEU A 15 -6.50 -24.58 11.46
CA LEU A 15 -5.27 -23.85 11.19
C LEU A 15 -5.69 -22.40 10.92
N LYS A 16 -5.78 -21.60 11.99
CA LYS A 16 -5.72 -20.15 11.85
C LYS A 16 -4.48 -19.88 11.02
N THR A 17 -4.68 -19.48 9.78
CA THR A 17 -3.59 -19.00 8.93
C THR A 17 -2.98 -17.81 9.64
N VAL A 18 -1.88 -18.05 10.34
CA VAL A 18 -1.09 -16.99 10.99
C VAL A 18 -0.58 -16.13 9.85
N ARG A 19 -1.11 -14.91 9.71
CA ARG A 19 -0.60 -13.95 8.73
C ARG A 19 0.86 -13.69 9.05
N PRO A 20 1.78 -13.79 8.07
CA PRO A 20 3.18 -13.47 8.31
C PRO A 20 3.31 -12.02 8.76
N PHE A 21 4.32 -11.74 9.58
CA PHE A 21 4.64 -10.38 9.96
C PHE A 21 4.97 -9.52 8.74
N LYS A 22 4.58 -8.26 8.80
CA LYS A 22 4.97 -7.27 7.80
C LYS A 22 6.47 -6.98 7.87
N ILE A 23 7.07 -6.80 6.72
CA ILE A 23 8.43 -6.29 6.60
C ILE A 23 8.38 -4.78 6.84
N PRO A 24 9.24 -4.20 7.72
CA PRO A 24 9.24 -2.77 8.02
C PRO A 24 9.95 -1.95 6.94
N GLU A 25 9.67 -2.26 5.70
CA GLU A 25 10.14 -1.57 4.51
C GLU A 25 8.99 -1.53 3.51
N SER A 26 8.57 -0.33 3.13
CA SER A 26 7.39 -0.10 2.34
C SER A 26 7.60 0.93 1.25
N VAL A 27 6.61 1.05 0.39
CA VAL A 27 6.53 2.09 -0.64
C VAL A 27 5.35 3.01 -0.37
N LEU A 28 5.48 4.26 -0.78
CA LEU A 28 4.41 5.22 -0.98
C LEU A 28 4.42 5.60 -2.45
N VAL A 29 3.31 5.41 -3.15
CA VAL A 29 3.23 5.67 -4.58
C VAL A 29 2.26 6.81 -4.87
N VAL A 30 2.78 7.94 -5.33
CA VAL A 30 1.97 9.07 -5.80
C VAL A 30 1.51 8.76 -7.23
N ILE A 31 0.23 8.46 -7.39
CA ILE A 31 -0.38 8.23 -8.71
C ILE A 31 -0.94 9.56 -9.19
N HIS A 32 -0.53 9.99 -10.37
CA HIS A 32 -0.94 11.29 -10.89
C HIS A 32 -1.21 11.26 -12.39
N THR A 33 -1.95 12.27 -12.84
CA THR A 33 -2.16 12.55 -14.26
C THR A 33 -1.10 13.52 -14.79
N PRO A 34 -0.99 13.70 -16.14
CA PRO A 34 -0.12 14.74 -16.71
C PRO A 34 -0.43 16.15 -16.20
N ASP A 35 -1.68 16.42 -15.82
CA ASP A 35 -2.14 17.73 -15.33
C ASP A 35 -1.95 17.90 -13.82
N LEU A 36 -1.25 16.96 -13.14
CA LEU A 36 -1.01 16.99 -11.70
C LEU A 36 -2.27 16.80 -10.82
N ASP A 37 -3.27 16.13 -11.34
CA ASP A 37 -4.29 15.57 -10.47
C ASP A 37 -3.75 14.30 -9.82
N VAL A 38 -3.90 14.19 -8.52
CA VAL A 38 -3.38 13.09 -7.70
C VAL A 38 -4.52 12.23 -7.20
N LEU A 39 -4.34 10.91 -7.31
CA LEU A 39 -5.27 9.94 -6.76
C LEU A 39 -5.07 9.79 -5.26
N LEU A 40 -6.15 9.96 -4.52
CA LEU A 40 -6.23 9.57 -3.10
C LEU A 40 -7.28 8.49 -2.91
N ILE A 41 -7.01 7.59 -1.97
CA ILE A 41 -7.89 6.50 -1.56
C ILE A 41 -8.18 6.61 -0.07
N GLU A 42 -9.42 6.32 0.33
CA GLU A 42 -9.86 6.39 1.72
C GLU A 42 -9.75 5.02 2.39
N ARG A 43 -9.21 4.97 3.59
CA ARG A 43 -9.04 3.73 4.36
C ARG A 43 -10.36 3.23 4.91
N THR A 44 -10.62 1.93 4.75
CA THR A 44 -11.79 1.25 5.32
C THR A 44 -11.75 1.24 6.85
N ASP A 45 -10.56 1.00 7.44
CA ASP A 45 -10.37 0.91 8.88
C ASP A 45 -10.30 2.26 9.60
N HIS A 46 -10.14 3.36 8.86
CA HIS A 46 -10.09 4.72 9.38
C HIS A 46 -10.82 5.68 8.43
N PRO A 47 -12.16 5.78 8.52
CA PRO A 47 -12.94 6.71 7.71
C PRO A 47 -12.42 8.16 7.83
N GLY A 48 -12.32 8.85 6.70
CA GLY A 48 -11.73 10.19 6.62
C GLY A 48 -10.21 10.22 6.45
N PHE A 49 -9.51 9.08 6.54
CA PHE A 49 -8.08 9.00 6.27
C PHE A 49 -7.84 8.78 4.78
N TRP A 50 -7.46 9.86 4.10
CA TRP A 50 -7.10 9.88 2.69
C TRP A 50 -5.59 9.76 2.53
N GLN A 51 -5.16 8.95 1.58
CA GLN A 51 -3.75 8.66 1.35
C GLN A 51 -3.46 8.27 -0.10
N SER A 52 -2.20 8.35 -0.50
CA SER A 52 -1.66 7.66 -1.67
C SER A 52 -1.61 6.15 -1.44
N VAL A 53 -1.34 5.37 -2.48
CA VAL A 53 -1.10 3.92 -2.33
C VAL A 53 0.12 3.68 -1.46
N THR A 54 0.00 2.79 -0.48
CA THR A 54 1.12 2.35 0.36
C THR A 54 1.10 0.85 0.53
N GLY A 55 2.27 0.24 0.66
CA GLY A 55 2.35 -1.19 0.96
C GLY A 55 3.76 -1.65 1.28
N SER A 56 3.84 -2.74 2.02
CA SER A 56 5.11 -3.33 2.44
C SER A 56 5.62 -4.35 1.43
N LYS A 57 6.92 -4.60 1.41
CA LYS A 57 7.49 -5.76 0.72
C LYS A 57 6.82 -7.04 1.20
N ASP A 58 6.63 -7.98 0.29
CA ASP A 58 6.20 -9.36 0.62
C ASP A 58 7.39 -10.25 1.00
N MET A 59 8.55 -9.96 0.45
CA MET A 59 9.81 -10.66 0.72
C MET A 59 10.96 -9.67 0.89
N LEU A 60 11.95 -10.02 1.71
CA LEU A 60 13.11 -9.15 1.98
C LEU A 60 13.86 -8.74 0.70
N GLN A 61 13.95 -9.62 -0.28
CA GLN A 61 14.66 -9.41 -1.54
C GLN A 61 13.78 -8.81 -2.65
N GLU A 62 12.48 -8.53 -2.37
CA GLU A 62 11.61 -7.90 -3.35
C GLU A 62 12.17 -6.52 -3.76
N ASP A 63 12.25 -6.28 -5.06
CA ASP A 63 12.61 -4.96 -5.58
C ASP A 63 11.50 -3.95 -5.26
N LEU A 64 11.85 -2.78 -4.74
CA LEU A 64 10.89 -1.76 -4.32
C LEU A 64 10.00 -1.27 -5.47
N ARG A 65 10.51 -1.25 -6.69
CA ARG A 65 9.71 -0.88 -7.87
C ARG A 65 8.65 -1.93 -8.18
N LEU A 66 8.98 -3.21 -7.99
CA LEU A 66 8.01 -4.30 -8.12
C LEU A 66 7.00 -4.29 -6.97
N THR A 67 7.42 -3.94 -5.76
CA THR A 67 6.50 -3.68 -4.64
C THR A 67 5.51 -2.57 -5.00
N ALA A 68 6.01 -1.44 -5.53
CA ALA A 68 5.17 -0.32 -5.96
C ALA A 68 4.16 -0.73 -7.05
N GLN A 69 4.61 -1.46 -8.06
CA GLN A 69 3.75 -1.97 -9.14
C GLN A 69 2.66 -2.90 -8.61
N ARG A 70 3.01 -3.83 -7.74
CA ARG A 70 2.09 -4.79 -7.13
C ARG A 70 1.04 -4.08 -6.27
N GLU A 71 1.45 -3.21 -5.38
CA GLU A 71 0.51 -2.49 -4.49
C GLU A 71 -0.45 -1.58 -5.27
N VAL A 72 0.03 -0.90 -6.31
CA VAL A 72 -0.84 -0.08 -7.17
C VAL A 72 -1.88 -0.95 -7.88
N LEU A 73 -1.50 -2.11 -8.39
CA LEU A 73 -2.44 -3.03 -9.02
C LEU A 73 -3.47 -3.57 -8.00
N GLU A 74 -3.02 -3.99 -6.82
CA GLU A 74 -3.87 -4.58 -5.79
C GLU A 74 -4.88 -3.57 -5.25
N GLU A 75 -4.46 -2.33 -4.99
CA GLU A 75 -5.31 -1.33 -4.34
C GLU A 75 -6.17 -0.52 -5.31
N THR A 76 -5.77 -0.40 -6.57
CA THR A 76 -6.45 0.47 -7.55
C THR A 76 -6.87 -0.18 -8.86
N GLY A 77 -6.42 -1.39 -9.12
CA GLY A 77 -6.63 -2.07 -10.40
C GLY A 77 -5.82 -1.50 -11.57
N ILE A 78 -4.96 -0.50 -11.33
CA ILE A 78 -4.13 0.10 -12.37
C ILE A 78 -3.02 -0.87 -12.77
N THR A 79 -2.96 -1.17 -14.06
CA THR A 79 -1.87 -1.92 -14.67
C THR A 79 -0.92 -0.97 -15.38
N ALA A 80 0.33 -0.93 -14.93
CA ALA A 80 1.40 -0.16 -15.54
C ALA A 80 2.71 -0.96 -15.53
N PRO A 81 3.56 -0.84 -16.57
CA PRO A 81 4.88 -1.49 -16.57
C PRO A 81 5.74 -0.98 -15.41
N ALA A 82 6.58 -1.83 -14.84
CA ALA A 82 7.47 -1.45 -13.74
C ALA A 82 8.37 -0.25 -14.11
N SER A 83 8.77 -0.13 -15.38
CA SER A 83 9.58 0.99 -15.89
C SER A 83 8.87 2.36 -15.82
N HIS A 84 7.54 2.40 -15.66
CA HIS A 84 6.79 3.65 -15.50
C HIS A 84 6.79 4.18 -14.06
N PHE A 85 7.18 3.35 -13.11
CA PHE A 85 7.31 3.76 -11.71
C PHE A 85 8.66 4.46 -11.50
N ILE A 86 8.61 5.72 -11.15
CA ILE A 86 9.78 6.55 -10.92
C ILE A 86 10.16 6.49 -9.45
N ASP A 87 11.35 5.99 -9.18
CA ASP A 87 11.95 6.02 -7.84
C ASP A 87 12.52 7.42 -7.59
N TRP A 88 12.02 8.09 -6.54
CA TRP A 88 12.48 9.43 -6.20
C TRP A 88 13.79 9.44 -5.42
N SER A 89 14.28 8.27 -5.02
CA SER A 89 15.44 8.14 -4.11
C SER A 89 15.25 8.93 -2.81
N VAL A 90 13.99 9.04 -2.37
CA VAL A 90 13.58 9.69 -1.13
C VAL A 90 12.94 8.63 -0.26
N SER A 91 13.30 8.61 1.01
CA SER A 91 12.66 7.73 1.99
C SER A 91 12.37 8.48 3.28
N ASN A 92 11.33 8.05 3.97
CA ASN A 92 10.93 8.52 5.27
C ASN A 92 11.01 7.38 6.29
N ILE A 93 11.58 7.66 7.44
CA ILE A 93 11.57 6.72 8.58
C ILE A 93 10.59 7.29 9.59
N TYR A 94 9.59 6.51 9.97
CA TYR A 94 8.59 6.93 10.93
C TYR A 94 8.29 5.83 11.96
N ASP A 95 7.81 6.25 13.12
CA ASP A 95 7.36 5.35 14.15
C ASP A 95 6.01 4.73 13.76
N ILE A 96 5.94 3.39 13.82
CA ILE A 96 4.70 2.67 13.56
C ILE A 96 3.73 2.95 14.70
N TYR A 97 2.51 3.36 14.37
CA TYR A 97 1.46 3.57 15.37
C TYR A 97 1.34 2.35 16.30
N PRO A 98 1.27 2.56 17.63
CA PRO A 98 1.19 1.46 18.59
C PRO A 98 0.12 0.42 18.27
N ALA A 99 -1.06 0.87 17.77
CA ALA A 99 -2.16 0.01 17.37
C ALA A 99 -1.82 -0.97 16.24
N TRP A 100 -0.80 -0.66 15.43
CA TRP A 100 -0.41 -1.48 14.27
C TRP A 100 0.87 -2.27 14.48
N ARG A 101 1.59 -2.07 15.59
CA ARG A 101 2.87 -2.75 15.89
C ARG A 101 2.73 -4.27 15.96
N HIS A 102 1.55 -4.77 16.34
CA HIS A 102 1.27 -6.21 16.36
C HIS A 102 1.37 -6.88 14.99
N ARG A 103 1.36 -6.10 13.91
CA ARG A 103 1.49 -6.59 12.52
C ARG A 103 2.95 -6.84 12.11
N TYR A 104 3.89 -6.44 12.93
CA TYR A 104 5.34 -6.51 12.70
C TYR A 104 6.01 -7.44 13.70
N PRO A 105 7.25 -7.90 13.44
CA PRO A 105 8.00 -8.70 14.40
C PRO A 105 8.13 -7.99 15.76
N PRO A 106 8.21 -8.74 16.89
CA PRO A 106 8.45 -8.15 18.19
C PRO A 106 9.69 -7.25 18.20
N GLY A 107 9.57 -6.05 18.82
CA GLY A 107 10.65 -5.06 18.89
C GLY A 107 10.78 -4.14 17.67
N VAL A 108 10.06 -4.39 16.58
CA VAL A 108 10.01 -3.49 15.44
C VAL A 108 9.07 -2.33 15.74
N THR A 109 9.60 -1.11 15.75
CA THR A 109 8.85 0.11 16.07
C THR A 109 8.87 1.14 14.94
N ARG A 110 9.73 0.98 13.95
CA ARG A 110 9.92 1.93 12.83
C ARG A 110 9.77 1.24 11.49
N ASN A 111 9.26 1.98 10.52
CA ASN A 111 9.16 1.60 9.12
C ASN A 111 9.95 2.57 8.25
N THR A 112 10.62 2.06 7.22
CA THR A 112 11.23 2.87 6.17
C THR A 112 10.33 2.84 4.95
N GLU A 113 9.84 4.00 4.52
CA GLU A 113 8.95 4.17 3.40
C GLU A 113 9.65 4.88 2.25
N HIS A 114 9.73 4.22 1.09
CA HIS A 114 10.35 4.75 -0.11
C HIS A 114 9.30 5.37 -1.03
N VAL A 115 9.60 6.53 -1.58
CA VAL A 115 8.65 7.30 -2.40
C VAL A 115 8.83 7.01 -3.88
N PHE A 116 7.73 6.69 -4.53
CA PHE A 116 7.61 6.48 -5.98
C PHE A 116 6.50 7.35 -6.55
N SER A 117 6.53 7.55 -7.86
CA SER A 117 5.38 8.06 -8.60
C SER A 117 5.12 7.26 -9.86
N VAL A 118 3.88 7.31 -10.33
CA VAL A 118 3.47 6.78 -11.63
C VAL A 118 2.48 7.75 -12.27
N CYS A 119 2.73 8.10 -13.54
CA CYS A 119 1.82 8.92 -14.33
C CYS A 119 0.86 8.03 -15.11
N VAL A 120 -0.42 8.34 -15.01
CA VAL A 120 -1.49 7.61 -15.71
C VAL A 120 -2.38 8.58 -16.50
N PRO A 121 -3.10 8.11 -17.55
CA PRO A 121 -4.05 8.94 -18.25
C PRO A 121 -5.16 9.48 -17.34
N SER A 122 -5.67 10.69 -17.63
CA SER A 122 -6.67 11.39 -16.81
C SER A 122 -8.00 10.65 -16.62
N GLN A 123 -8.31 9.68 -17.48
CA GLN A 123 -9.54 8.88 -17.40
C GLN A 123 -9.29 7.42 -17.02
N THR A 124 -8.18 7.16 -16.35
CA THR A 124 -7.85 5.81 -15.87
C THR A 124 -8.93 5.31 -14.92
N GLN A 125 -9.48 4.14 -15.22
CA GLN A 125 -10.47 3.49 -14.37
C GLN A 125 -9.83 2.96 -13.11
N ILE A 126 -10.47 3.22 -11.96
CA ILE A 126 -10.04 2.76 -10.65
C ILE A 126 -10.98 1.65 -10.18
N VAL A 127 -10.40 0.53 -9.74
CA VAL A 127 -11.10 -0.58 -9.12
C VAL A 127 -10.46 -0.83 -7.76
N LEU A 128 -11.11 -0.33 -6.72
CA LEU A 128 -10.60 -0.43 -5.36
C LEU A 128 -10.67 -1.87 -4.82
N SER A 129 -9.71 -2.20 -3.94
CA SER A 129 -9.81 -3.37 -3.07
C SER A 129 -10.79 -3.05 -1.92
N PRO A 130 -12.01 -3.62 -1.91
CA PRO A 130 -13.06 -3.21 -0.98
C PRO A 130 -12.75 -3.56 0.48
N ALA A 131 -11.81 -4.49 0.72
CA ALA A 131 -11.37 -4.84 2.07
C ALA A 131 -10.46 -3.75 2.69
N GLU A 132 -9.84 -2.91 1.87
CA GLU A 132 -8.84 -1.95 2.31
C GLU A 132 -9.28 -0.49 2.11
N HIS A 133 -10.04 -0.22 1.06
CA HIS A 133 -10.42 1.14 0.68
C HIS A 133 -11.90 1.23 0.30
N THR A 134 -12.56 2.31 0.73
CA THR A 134 -14.00 2.54 0.54
C THR A 134 -14.31 3.53 -0.57
N ALA A 135 -13.40 4.46 -0.85
CA ALA A 135 -13.61 5.52 -1.83
C ALA A 135 -12.29 5.99 -2.43
N TYR A 136 -12.37 6.63 -3.58
CA TYR A 136 -11.23 7.33 -4.18
C TYR A 136 -11.66 8.70 -4.70
N GLN A 137 -10.69 9.59 -4.87
CA GLN A 137 -10.89 10.89 -5.50
C GLN A 137 -9.63 11.35 -6.23
N TRP A 138 -9.82 12.12 -7.28
CA TRP A 138 -8.77 12.83 -7.97
C TRP A 138 -8.81 14.31 -7.56
N LEU A 139 -7.71 14.84 -7.10
CA LEU A 139 -7.59 16.23 -6.67
C LEU A 139 -6.34 16.88 -7.27
N PRO A 140 -6.38 18.16 -7.61
CA PRO A 140 -5.15 18.91 -7.90
C PRO A 140 -4.13 18.68 -6.77
N TYR A 141 -2.85 18.53 -7.11
CA TYR A 141 -1.84 18.04 -6.17
C TYR A 141 -1.77 18.84 -4.85
N ARG A 142 -2.02 20.16 -4.87
CA ARG A 142 -2.04 20.95 -3.63
C ARG A 142 -3.24 20.59 -2.75
N ALA A 143 -4.41 20.46 -3.33
CA ALA A 143 -5.61 20.03 -2.62
C ALA A 143 -5.48 18.58 -2.11
N ALA A 144 -4.85 17.71 -2.90
CA ALA A 144 -4.55 16.34 -2.49
C ALA A 144 -3.62 16.31 -1.27
N ALA A 145 -2.57 17.13 -1.26
CA ALA A 145 -1.68 17.26 -0.10
C ALA A 145 -2.43 17.71 1.15
N ASP A 146 -3.32 18.71 1.01
CA ASP A 146 -4.14 19.20 2.14
C ASP A 146 -5.12 18.14 2.68
N ALA A 147 -5.58 17.24 1.82
CA ALA A 147 -6.53 16.19 2.19
C ALA A 147 -5.86 14.97 2.89
N CYS A 148 -4.55 14.78 2.73
CA CYS A 148 -3.84 13.65 3.32
C CYS A 148 -3.81 13.71 4.84
N TYR A 149 -4.04 12.56 5.50
CA TYR A 149 -3.89 12.46 6.95
C TYR A 149 -2.42 12.40 7.40
N SER A 150 -1.53 11.88 6.55
CA SER A 150 -0.10 11.71 6.86
C SER A 150 0.72 12.89 6.38
N PRO A 151 1.54 13.54 7.24
CA PRO A 151 2.42 14.63 6.84
C PRO A 151 3.44 14.22 5.77
N SER A 152 4.03 13.03 5.87
CA SER A 152 5.00 12.54 4.89
C SER A 152 4.39 12.32 3.51
N ASN A 153 3.14 11.88 3.45
CA ASN A 153 2.40 11.75 2.20
C ASN A 153 2.08 13.12 1.60
N ALA A 154 1.65 14.08 2.41
CA ALA A 154 1.41 15.45 1.96
C ALA A 154 2.68 16.09 1.40
N GLU A 155 3.82 15.94 2.07
CA GLU A 155 5.12 16.44 1.59
C GLU A 155 5.51 15.80 0.26
N ALA A 156 5.35 14.48 0.12
CA ALA A 156 5.62 13.78 -1.14
C ALA A 156 4.78 14.36 -2.29
N ILE A 157 3.49 14.56 -2.07
CA ILE A 157 2.60 15.13 -3.10
C ILE A 157 3.04 16.56 -3.49
N LEU A 158 3.42 17.38 -2.52
CA LEU A 158 3.92 18.74 -2.80
C LEU A 158 5.24 18.75 -3.58
N MET A 159 6.04 17.69 -3.46
CA MET A 159 7.29 17.53 -4.21
C MET A 159 7.07 17.05 -5.65
N LEU A 160 5.89 16.52 -5.98
CA LEU A 160 5.59 15.88 -7.27
C LEU A 160 6.08 16.68 -8.50
N PRO A 161 5.90 18.02 -8.60
CA PRO A 161 6.36 18.77 -9.76
C PRO A 161 7.87 18.69 -10.03
N ARG A 162 8.67 18.33 -9.03
CA ARG A 162 10.13 18.18 -9.17
C ARG A 162 10.54 16.86 -9.85
N PHE A 163 9.64 15.89 -9.87
CA PHE A 163 9.88 14.54 -10.38
C PHE A 163 9.11 14.24 -11.68
N MET A 164 8.43 15.25 -12.21
CA MET A 164 7.85 15.18 -13.54
C MET A 164 8.91 15.57 -14.57
N THR A 165 9.22 14.63 -15.45
CA THR A 165 10.09 14.87 -16.62
C THR A 165 9.31 14.68 -17.90
#